data_2233c4432460b9743e1724661f8051e3
#
_entry.id   2233c4432460b9743e1724661f8051e3
#
_cell.length_a   1.000
_cell.length_b   1.000
_cell.length_c   1.000
_cell.angle_alpha   90.00
_cell.angle_beta   90.00
_cell.angle_gamma   90.00
#
_symmetry.space_group_name_H-M   'P 1'
#
loop_
_entity.id
_entity.type
_entity.pdbx_description
1 polymer ?
#
loop_
_entity_poly.entity_id
_entity_poly.type
_entity_poly.pdbx_seq_one_letter_code
_entity_poly.pdbx_strand_id
1 'polypeptide(L)'
;MNKTPFVTKEQLDEIVKIYPTPFHLYDEMGIRENVKALREAFSWNEGYKEYFAVKACPNPFLIDILREYDCGCDCSSYTELMLSDAIGVKGQDIMFSSNDTPAEDYVLAEKLGAIINLDDFTHIDFLEKTIGYIPETISCRYNPGGLFKISNDIMDNPGDAKYGMTTEQLFEAFKVLKSKGAKEFGIHAFLASNTVTNDYYPMLAKVLFEQAVKLQKETGVHIKFINLSGGIGIPYTPDQEPNDIRVIGEGVRRVYEEVLVPAGMGDVAIYTELGRFMMGPYGCLVTTAIHEKHTHKEYIGVDACAVDLMRPAMYGAYHHITVMGKEDAPHDHKYDVTGSLCENNDKFAIDRMLPKN
;
A
#
# COMPACT_ATOMS: atom_id res chain seq x y z
N MET A 1 -11.66 -14.37 -11.59
CA MET A 1 -12.60 -13.78 -10.62
C MET A 1 -13.69 -13.02 -11.36
N ASN A 2 -14.96 -13.21 -11.01
CA ASN A 2 -16.05 -12.43 -11.62
C ASN A 2 -15.96 -10.97 -11.11
N LYS A 3 -15.88 -10.01 -12.01
CA LYS A 3 -15.80 -8.57 -11.70
C LYS A 3 -17.20 -7.95 -11.64
N THR A 4 -18.05 -8.49 -10.80
CA THR A 4 -19.41 -7.99 -10.62
C THR A 4 -19.40 -6.72 -9.77
N PRO A 5 -20.05 -5.63 -10.21
CA PRO A 5 -20.23 -4.44 -9.39
C PRO A 5 -20.94 -4.75 -8.06
N PHE A 6 -20.61 -4.01 -7.01
CA PHE A 6 -21.25 -4.14 -5.70
C PHE A 6 -22.55 -3.33 -5.56
N VAL A 7 -22.98 -2.68 -6.64
CA VAL A 7 -24.25 -1.98 -6.77
C VAL A 7 -25.00 -2.42 -8.03
N THR A 8 -26.32 -2.42 -8.00
CA THR A 8 -27.14 -2.65 -9.18
C THR A 8 -27.26 -1.39 -10.03
N LYS A 9 -27.73 -1.54 -11.29
CA LYS A 9 -27.99 -0.40 -12.17
C LYS A 9 -29.00 0.57 -11.55
N GLU A 10 -30.07 0.05 -10.95
CA GLU A 10 -31.12 0.84 -10.31
C GLU A 10 -30.58 1.64 -9.11
N GLN A 11 -29.75 1.01 -8.27
CA GLN A 11 -29.11 1.70 -7.15
C GLN A 11 -28.19 2.81 -7.66
N LEU A 12 -27.41 2.51 -8.70
CA LEU A 12 -26.50 3.50 -9.29
C LEU A 12 -27.26 4.69 -9.87
N ASP A 13 -28.39 4.45 -10.55
CA ASP A 13 -29.23 5.52 -11.10
C ASP A 13 -29.77 6.46 -10.01
N GLU A 14 -30.13 5.93 -8.84
CA GLU A 14 -30.54 6.78 -7.71
C GLU A 14 -29.37 7.58 -7.14
N ILE A 15 -28.19 7.00 -7.05
CA ILE A 15 -26.96 7.69 -6.59
C ILE A 15 -26.63 8.85 -7.55
N VAL A 16 -26.63 8.59 -8.85
CA VAL A 16 -26.26 9.59 -9.88
C VAL A 16 -27.21 10.79 -9.90
N LYS A 17 -28.48 10.62 -9.53
CA LYS A 17 -29.43 11.74 -9.38
C LYS A 17 -29.01 12.74 -8.31
N ILE A 18 -28.32 12.26 -7.27
CA ILE A 18 -27.87 13.08 -6.13
C ILE A 18 -26.43 13.56 -6.34
N TYR A 19 -25.59 12.67 -6.84
CA TYR A 19 -24.16 12.90 -7.05
C TYR A 19 -23.82 12.72 -8.54
N PRO A 20 -23.71 13.81 -9.32
CA PRO A 20 -23.35 13.71 -10.73
C PRO A 20 -21.97 13.06 -10.92
N THR A 21 -21.81 12.28 -12.00
CA THR A 21 -20.51 11.72 -12.40
C THR A 21 -19.53 12.83 -12.82
N PRO A 22 -18.20 12.61 -12.74
CA PRO A 22 -17.55 11.41 -12.23
C PRO A 22 -17.42 11.41 -10.71
N PHE A 23 -17.43 10.25 -10.08
CA PHE A 23 -17.12 10.08 -8.64
C PHE A 23 -16.57 8.68 -8.35
N HIS A 24 -15.89 8.55 -7.20
CA HIS A 24 -15.52 7.26 -6.66
C HIS A 24 -16.63 6.75 -5.73
N LEU A 25 -17.00 5.49 -5.90
CA LEU A 25 -17.96 4.79 -5.05
C LEU A 25 -17.24 3.66 -4.31
N TYR A 26 -17.53 3.53 -3.00
CA TYR A 26 -16.90 2.53 -2.13
C TYR A 26 -17.93 1.65 -1.45
N ASP A 27 -17.58 0.37 -1.28
CA ASP A 27 -18.33 -0.61 -0.49
C ASP A 27 -17.79 -0.63 0.94
N GLU A 28 -18.45 0.09 1.84
CA GLU A 28 -18.06 0.16 3.25
C GLU A 28 -18.10 -1.22 3.93
N MET A 29 -19.11 -2.04 3.62
CA MET A 29 -19.23 -3.38 4.21
C MET A 29 -18.06 -4.26 3.79
N GLY A 30 -17.70 -4.25 2.53
CA GLY A 30 -16.55 -4.99 2.01
C GLY A 30 -15.24 -4.54 2.65
N ILE A 31 -15.04 -3.23 2.84
CA ILE A 31 -13.87 -2.67 3.55
C ILE A 31 -13.81 -3.19 4.99
N ARG A 32 -14.93 -3.14 5.72
CA ARG A 32 -15.04 -3.61 7.10
C ARG A 32 -14.75 -5.12 7.24
N GLU A 33 -15.28 -5.92 6.36
CA GLU A 33 -15.03 -7.37 6.33
C GLU A 33 -13.56 -7.69 6.03
N ASN A 34 -12.96 -6.96 5.10
CA ASN A 34 -11.57 -7.14 4.71
C ASN A 34 -10.60 -6.82 5.86
N VAL A 35 -10.80 -5.70 6.56
CA VAL A 35 -9.95 -5.35 7.69
C VAL A 35 -10.09 -6.34 8.86
N LYS A 36 -11.29 -6.86 9.09
CA LYS A 36 -11.51 -7.94 10.10
C LYS A 36 -10.74 -9.21 9.72
N ALA A 37 -10.82 -9.62 8.44
CA ALA A 37 -10.10 -10.80 7.95
C ALA A 37 -8.57 -10.62 8.08
N LEU A 38 -8.05 -9.44 7.78
CA LEU A 38 -6.63 -9.13 7.97
C LEU A 38 -6.22 -9.25 9.45
N ARG A 39 -6.97 -8.65 10.35
CA ARG A 39 -6.69 -8.71 11.80
C ARG A 39 -6.76 -10.15 12.33
N GLU A 40 -7.74 -10.94 11.88
CA GLU A 40 -7.86 -12.35 12.23
C GLU A 40 -6.64 -13.15 11.75
N ALA A 41 -6.18 -12.91 10.51
CA ALA A 41 -5.04 -13.61 9.92
C ALA A 41 -3.72 -13.39 10.69
N PHE A 42 -3.57 -12.25 11.34
CA PHE A 42 -2.38 -11.89 12.13
C PHE A 42 -2.63 -11.88 13.64
N SER A 43 -3.77 -12.37 14.12
CA SER A 43 -4.13 -12.38 15.55
C SER A 43 -3.22 -13.24 16.44
N TRP A 44 -2.42 -14.11 15.85
CA TRP A 44 -1.37 -14.89 16.51
C TRP A 44 -0.20 -14.05 17.04
N ASN A 45 -0.01 -12.82 16.53
CA ASN A 45 1.00 -11.86 16.99
C ASN A 45 0.30 -10.76 17.80
N GLU A 46 0.54 -10.75 19.12
CA GLU A 46 -0.12 -9.82 20.04
C GLU A 46 0.16 -8.35 19.72
N GLY A 47 1.35 -8.07 19.19
CA GLY A 47 1.77 -6.72 18.80
C GLY A 47 1.37 -6.32 17.37
N TYR A 48 0.64 -7.16 16.63
CA TYR A 48 0.30 -6.88 15.23
C TYR A 48 -0.43 -5.56 15.07
N LYS A 49 0.00 -4.76 14.08
CA LYS A 49 -0.67 -3.52 13.68
C LYS A 49 -0.62 -3.30 12.18
N GLU A 50 -1.75 -2.95 11.61
CA GLU A 50 -1.86 -2.41 10.25
C GLU A 50 -1.74 -0.90 10.29
N TYR A 51 -0.85 -0.34 9.48
CA TYR A 51 -0.75 1.08 9.18
C TYR A 51 -1.23 1.30 7.74
N PHE A 52 -2.44 1.77 7.58
CA PHE A 52 -2.99 1.98 6.24
C PHE A 52 -2.15 2.97 5.45
N ALA A 53 -1.71 2.57 4.25
CA ALA A 53 -0.94 3.45 3.35
C ALA A 53 -1.84 4.57 2.81
N VAL A 54 -1.73 5.76 3.39
CA VAL A 54 -2.61 6.92 3.09
C VAL A 54 -2.58 7.29 1.61
N LYS A 55 -1.42 7.19 0.96
CA LYS A 55 -1.26 7.44 -0.49
C LYS A 55 -2.16 6.59 -1.39
N ALA A 56 -2.59 5.43 -0.92
CA ALA A 56 -3.43 4.53 -1.73
C ALA A 56 -4.87 5.04 -1.85
N CYS A 57 -5.38 5.70 -0.81
CA CYS A 57 -6.70 6.32 -0.80
C CYS A 57 -6.74 7.42 0.29
N PRO A 58 -6.32 8.66 -0.03
CA PRO A 58 -6.22 9.75 0.94
C PRO A 58 -7.58 10.36 1.27
N ASN A 59 -8.56 9.54 1.59
CA ASN A 59 -9.90 9.94 1.97
C ASN A 59 -10.09 9.79 3.49
N PRO A 60 -10.25 10.91 4.24
CA PRO A 60 -10.32 10.87 5.69
C PRO A 60 -11.49 10.04 6.23
N PHE A 61 -12.64 10.04 5.55
CA PHE A 61 -13.80 9.25 5.97
C PHE A 61 -13.57 7.74 5.87
N LEU A 62 -12.86 7.30 4.83
CA LEU A 62 -12.52 5.88 4.66
C LEU A 62 -11.42 5.44 5.63
N ILE A 63 -10.45 6.31 5.90
CA ILE A 63 -9.40 6.03 6.89
C ILE A 63 -10.03 5.93 8.29
N ASP A 64 -11.02 6.76 8.59
CA ASP A 64 -11.71 6.73 9.88
C ASP A 64 -12.45 5.41 10.12
N ILE A 65 -13.00 4.77 9.07
CA ILE A 65 -13.54 3.41 9.15
C ILE A 65 -12.47 2.41 9.60
N LEU A 66 -11.26 2.49 9.05
CA LEU A 66 -10.16 1.58 9.43
C LEU A 66 -9.69 1.81 10.87
N ARG A 67 -9.73 3.05 11.36
CA ARG A 67 -9.40 3.39 12.75
C ARG A 67 -10.31 2.71 13.76
N GLU A 68 -11.58 2.45 13.43
CA GLU A 68 -12.48 1.68 14.28
C GLU A 68 -11.96 0.27 14.55
N TYR A 69 -11.05 -0.23 13.72
CA TYR A 69 -10.38 -1.52 13.82
C TYR A 69 -8.91 -1.41 14.26
N ASP A 70 -8.54 -0.29 14.92
CA ASP A 70 -7.19 -0.06 15.43
C ASP A 70 -6.10 0.01 14.35
N CYS A 71 -6.44 0.37 13.12
CA CYS A 71 -5.45 0.66 12.11
C CYS A 71 -4.83 2.04 12.34
N GLY A 72 -3.50 2.13 12.17
CA GLY A 72 -2.77 3.39 12.08
C GLY A 72 -2.71 3.91 10.65
N CYS A 73 -1.89 4.94 10.45
CA CYS A 73 -1.60 5.54 9.15
C CYS A 73 -0.13 5.39 8.79
N ASP A 74 0.17 4.85 7.61
CA ASP A 74 1.48 4.99 6.97
C ASP A 74 1.47 6.25 6.11
N CYS A 75 2.32 7.21 6.47
CA CYS A 75 2.46 8.49 5.79
C CYS A 75 3.82 8.58 5.11
N SER A 76 3.86 9.02 3.86
CA SER A 76 5.08 9.19 3.08
C SER A 76 5.32 10.64 2.63
N SER A 77 4.52 11.59 3.10
CA SER A 77 4.63 13.01 2.79
C SER A 77 4.02 13.91 3.85
N TYR A 78 4.37 15.20 3.80
CA TYR A 78 3.80 16.24 4.65
C TYR A 78 2.27 16.27 4.60
N THR A 79 1.69 16.18 3.39
CA THR A 79 0.24 16.23 3.20
C THR A 79 -0.47 15.03 3.83
N GLU A 80 0.13 13.85 3.79
CA GLU A 80 -0.42 12.64 4.44
C GLU A 80 -0.36 12.76 5.96
N LEU A 81 0.71 13.35 6.52
CA LEU A 81 0.80 13.69 7.95
C LEU A 81 -0.29 14.69 8.35
N MET A 82 -0.51 15.75 7.57
CA MET A 82 -1.59 16.72 7.80
C MET A 82 -2.96 16.05 7.81
N LEU A 83 -3.22 15.16 6.85
CA LEU A 83 -4.49 14.44 6.77
C LEU A 83 -4.69 13.55 8.00
N SER A 84 -3.66 12.85 8.43
CA SER A 84 -3.70 12.00 9.62
C SER A 84 -3.96 12.82 10.89
N ASP A 85 -3.30 13.98 11.04
CA ASP A 85 -3.58 14.92 12.15
C ASP A 85 -5.02 15.43 12.13
N ALA A 86 -5.54 15.79 10.96
CA ALA A 86 -6.90 16.31 10.80
C ALA A 86 -7.99 15.33 11.25
N ILE A 87 -7.75 14.02 11.13
CA ILE A 87 -8.65 12.97 11.63
C ILE A 87 -8.28 12.48 13.03
N GLY A 88 -7.31 13.11 13.68
CA GLY A 88 -6.93 12.83 15.06
C GLY A 88 -6.01 11.63 15.27
N VAL A 89 -5.34 11.13 14.23
CA VAL A 89 -4.30 10.09 14.35
C VAL A 89 -2.99 10.72 14.80
N LYS A 90 -2.39 10.20 15.85
CA LYS A 90 -1.17 10.75 16.46
C LYS A 90 -0.31 9.67 17.12
N GLY A 91 0.92 10.05 17.45
CA GLY A 91 1.83 9.18 18.19
C GLY A 91 2.25 7.98 17.36
N GLN A 92 2.41 6.86 18.03
CA GLN A 92 2.81 5.60 17.41
C GLN A 92 1.73 4.96 16.52
N ASP A 93 0.57 5.61 16.36
CA ASP A 93 -0.42 5.24 15.35
C ASP A 93 -0.08 5.84 13.97
N ILE A 94 1.00 6.62 13.86
CA ILE A 94 1.56 7.07 12.59
C ILE A 94 2.92 6.40 12.39
N MET A 95 3.07 5.69 11.26
CA MET A 95 4.34 5.30 10.68
C MET A 95 4.70 6.35 9.62
N PHE A 96 5.85 6.99 9.74
CA PHE A 96 6.33 7.93 8.73
C PHE A 96 7.46 7.29 7.93
N SER A 97 7.12 6.77 6.75
CA SER A 97 8.03 6.03 5.86
C SER A 97 8.21 6.77 4.54
N SER A 98 8.89 7.92 4.60
CA SER A 98 9.27 8.73 3.45
C SER A 98 10.57 8.23 2.80
N ASN A 99 10.95 8.81 1.68
CA ASN A 99 12.14 8.45 0.91
C ASN A 99 13.15 9.61 0.87
N ASP A 100 13.02 10.57 -0.04
CA ASP A 100 13.84 11.78 -0.08
C ASP A 100 13.19 12.85 0.79
N THR A 101 13.33 12.74 2.10
CA THR A 101 12.50 13.44 3.09
C THR A 101 12.93 14.89 3.30
N PRO A 102 12.05 15.90 3.04
CA PRO A 102 12.29 17.29 3.40
C PRO A 102 12.34 17.49 4.92
N ALA A 103 13.03 18.57 5.35
CA ALA A 103 13.17 18.87 6.77
C ALA A 103 11.82 19.12 7.47
N GLU A 104 10.92 19.83 6.81
CA GLU A 104 9.57 20.12 7.33
C GLU A 104 8.72 18.88 7.58
N ASP A 105 8.91 17.83 6.79
CA ASP A 105 8.22 16.55 6.98
C ASP A 105 8.68 15.88 8.27
N TYR A 106 9.99 15.87 8.56
CA TYR A 106 10.52 15.37 9.83
C TYR A 106 10.04 16.18 11.04
N VAL A 107 9.99 17.51 10.92
CA VAL A 107 9.47 18.38 11.98
C VAL A 107 8.02 18.07 12.29
N LEU A 108 7.18 17.88 11.26
CA LEU A 108 5.78 17.54 11.47
C LEU A 108 5.61 16.12 12.02
N ALA A 109 6.36 15.15 11.50
CA ALA A 109 6.32 13.76 11.97
C ALA A 109 6.70 13.68 13.46
N GLU A 110 7.76 14.39 13.87
CA GLU A 110 8.19 14.48 15.28
C GLU A 110 7.11 15.15 16.14
N LYS A 111 6.56 16.29 15.71
CA LYS A 111 5.49 17.02 16.41
C LYS A 111 4.26 16.15 16.65
N LEU A 112 3.93 15.27 15.72
CA LEU A 112 2.82 14.33 15.83
C LEU A 112 3.16 13.09 16.67
N GLY A 113 4.44 12.88 17.00
CA GLY A 113 4.94 11.71 17.73
C GLY A 113 5.01 10.44 16.89
N ALA A 114 5.08 10.57 15.57
CA ALA A 114 5.13 9.45 14.64
C ALA A 114 6.38 8.58 14.83
N ILE A 115 6.28 7.30 14.51
CA ILE A 115 7.44 6.43 14.34
C ILE A 115 8.11 6.81 13.01
N ILE A 116 9.36 7.30 13.07
CA ILE A 116 10.12 7.68 11.88
C ILE A 116 10.89 6.46 11.36
N ASN A 117 10.71 6.15 10.09
CA ASN A 117 11.47 5.14 9.36
C ASN A 117 12.49 5.82 8.45
N LEU A 118 13.77 5.64 8.73
CA LEU A 118 14.86 6.21 7.93
C LEU A 118 15.13 5.36 6.69
N ASP A 119 15.13 6.01 5.54
CA ASP A 119 15.33 5.35 4.25
C ASP A 119 16.81 5.15 3.92
N ASP A 120 17.69 6.05 4.36
CA ASP A 120 19.11 6.02 4.06
C ASP A 120 19.96 6.37 5.30
N PHE A 121 21.19 5.90 5.29
CA PHE A 121 22.16 6.14 6.38
C PHE A 121 22.43 7.64 6.63
N THR A 122 22.48 8.44 5.56
CA THR A 122 22.71 9.89 5.65
C THR A 122 21.55 10.63 6.31
N HIS A 123 20.38 10.05 6.35
CA HIS A 123 19.21 10.63 7.01
C HIS A 123 19.35 10.70 8.53
N ILE A 124 20.24 9.94 9.16
CA ILE A 124 20.47 9.97 10.61
C ILE A 124 20.94 11.37 11.03
N ASP A 125 22.00 11.85 10.42
CA ASP A 125 22.55 13.19 10.73
C ASP A 125 21.59 14.30 10.30
N PHE A 126 20.89 14.11 9.20
CA PHE A 126 19.90 15.09 8.72
C PHE A 126 18.72 15.20 9.69
N LEU A 127 18.19 14.08 10.17
CA LEU A 127 17.13 14.06 11.19
C LEU A 127 17.58 14.74 12.48
N GLU A 128 18.75 14.34 13.03
CA GLU A 128 19.28 14.93 14.26
C GLU A 128 19.49 16.44 14.15
N LYS A 129 20.01 16.93 13.03
CA LYS A 129 20.15 18.37 12.78
C LYS A 129 18.80 19.07 12.67
N THR A 130 17.79 18.41 12.13
CA THR A 130 16.47 18.99 11.87
C THR A 130 15.64 19.12 13.14
N ILE A 131 15.58 18.07 13.98
CA ILE A 131 14.72 18.05 15.17
C ILE A 131 15.52 18.15 16.48
N GLY A 132 16.86 18.09 16.44
CA GLY A 132 17.73 18.30 17.57
C GLY A 132 18.11 17.05 18.38
N TYR A 133 17.56 15.91 18.06
CA TYR A 133 17.82 14.62 18.75
C TYR A 133 17.43 13.43 17.88
N ILE A 134 17.72 12.21 18.32
CA ILE A 134 17.22 10.97 17.72
C ILE A 134 16.10 10.41 18.60
N PRO A 135 14.91 10.10 18.05
CA PRO A 135 13.80 9.52 18.82
C PRO A 135 14.17 8.18 19.48
N GLU A 136 13.57 7.90 20.65
CA GLU A 136 13.79 6.63 21.34
C GLU A 136 13.32 5.41 20.54
N THR A 137 12.22 5.54 19.81
CA THR A 137 11.70 4.52 18.89
C THR A 137 11.97 4.97 17.46
N ILE A 138 12.73 4.18 16.71
CA ILE A 138 13.11 4.52 15.33
C ILE A 138 13.19 3.25 14.47
N SER A 139 12.92 3.39 13.19
CA SER A 139 13.00 2.31 12.21
C SER A 139 13.95 2.66 11.07
N CYS A 140 14.52 1.64 10.44
CA CYS A 140 15.30 1.79 9.23
C CYS A 140 14.78 0.86 8.14
N ARG A 141 14.76 1.37 6.90
CA ARG A 141 14.42 0.59 5.73
C ARG A 141 15.63 -0.20 5.25
N TYR A 142 15.42 -1.50 5.10
CA TYR A 142 16.41 -2.43 4.58
C TYR A 142 16.19 -2.71 3.09
N ASN A 143 17.26 -2.72 2.33
CA ASN A 143 17.29 -3.18 0.94
C ASN A 143 18.24 -4.39 0.83
N PRO A 144 17.72 -5.60 0.60
CA PRO A 144 18.55 -6.81 0.49
C PRO A 144 19.35 -6.88 -0.83
N GLY A 145 19.16 -5.93 -1.75
CA GLY A 145 19.77 -5.96 -3.07
C GLY A 145 19.25 -7.12 -3.92
N GLY A 146 20.06 -7.57 -4.85
CA GLY A 146 19.71 -8.66 -5.77
C GLY A 146 19.54 -10.05 -5.13
N LEU A 147 19.61 -10.17 -3.79
CA LEU A 147 19.42 -11.42 -3.06
C LEU A 147 17.93 -11.82 -2.95
N PHE A 148 17.02 -10.90 -3.20
CA PHE A 148 15.58 -11.16 -3.15
C PHE A 148 15.03 -11.33 -4.57
N LYS A 149 14.66 -12.57 -4.92
CA LYS A 149 14.02 -12.88 -6.22
C LYS A 149 12.70 -13.59 -5.95
N ILE A 150 11.61 -13.00 -6.44
CA ILE A 150 10.33 -13.69 -6.63
C ILE A 150 10.15 -13.88 -8.14
N SER A 151 9.59 -15.00 -8.52
CA SER A 151 9.44 -15.44 -9.91
C SER A 151 8.44 -14.63 -10.76
N ASN A 152 8.01 -13.45 -10.34
CA ASN A 152 7.08 -12.61 -11.05
C ASN A 152 7.77 -11.39 -11.64
N ASP A 153 7.54 -11.13 -12.93
CA ASP A 153 8.06 -10.00 -13.72
C ASP A 153 7.65 -8.58 -13.22
N ILE A 154 7.02 -8.49 -12.05
CA ILE A 154 6.42 -7.26 -11.49
C ILE A 154 7.31 -6.64 -10.40
N MET A 155 8.43 -7.25 -10.07
CA MET A 155 9.35 -6.71 -9.08
C MET A 155 10.39 -5.82 -9.72
N ASP A 156 10.47 -4.58 -9.23
CA ASP A 156 11.69 -3.82 -9.37
C ASP A 156 12.83 -4.65 -8.78
N ASN A 157 13.93 -4.81 -9.53
CA ASN A 157 15.13 -5.44 -9.00
C ASN A 157 15.55 -4.64 -7.74
N PRO A 158 15.58 -5.23 -6.52
CA PRO A 158 15.94 -4.47 -5.33
C PRO A 158 17.29 -3.77 -5.44
N GLY A 159 18.20 -4.28 -6.28
CA GLY A 159 19.47 -3.63 -6.57
C GLY A 159 19.36 -2.33 -7.36
N ASP A 160 18.27 -2.12 -8.10
CA ASP A 160 18.00 -0.91 -8.87
C ASP A 160 17.01 0.02 -8.17
N ALA A 161 16.41 -0.43 -7.05
CA ALA A 161 15.47 0.38 -6.28
C ALA A 161 16.21 1.49 -5.52
N LYS A 162 15.61 2.69 -5.52
CA LYS A 162 16.18 3.85 -4.80
C LYS A 162 15.96 3.80 -3.29
N TYR A 163 15.41 2.73 -2.74
CA TYR A 163 14.94 2.61 -1.36
C TYR A 163 15.85 1.76 -0.50
N GLY A 164 16.13 2.25 0.72
CA GLY A 164 16.65 1.45 1.81
C GLY A 164 18.14 1.29 1.86
N MET A 165 18.61 0.90 3.02
CA MET A 165 20.04 0.69 3.36
C MET A 165 20.49 -0.71 2.98
N THR A 166 21.74 -0.84 2.53
CA THR A 166 22.40 -2.15 2.40
C THR A 166 22.56 -2.82 3.76
N THR A 167 22.95 -4.10 3.78
CA THR A 167 23.19 -4.83 5.02
C THR A 167 24.22 -4.11 5.90
N GLU A 168 25.34 -3.68 5.34
CA GLU A 168 26.43 -3.02 6.05
C GLU A 168 25.97 -1.66 6.61
N GLN A 169 25.24 -0.88 5.81
CA GLN A 169 24.69 0.40 6.23
C GLN A 169 23.66 0.23 7.36
N LEU A 170 22.80 -0.79 7.28
CA LEU A 170 21.80 -1.06 8.30
C LEU A 170 22.43 -1.37 9.66
N PHE A 171 23.46 -2.24 9.68
CA PHE A 171 24.18 -2.58 10.91
C PHE A 171 24.87 -1.39 11.52
N GLU A 172 25.54 -0.57 10.70
CA GLU A 172 26.17 0.64 11.18
C GLU A 172 25.16 1.69 11.66
N ALA A 173 24.04 1.86 10.94
CA ALA A 173 22.96 2.75 11.33
C ALA A 173 22.43 2.42 12.73
N PHE A 174 22.22 1.15 13.03
CA PHE A 174 21.70 0.73 14.34
C PHE A 174 22.68 1.00 15.48
N LYS A 175 23.99 0.82 15.24
CA LYS A 175 25.03 1.19 16.23
C LYS A 175 25.06 2.70 16.46
N VAL A 176 25.01 3.49 15.39
CA VAL A 176 25.02 4.96 15.48
C VAL A 176 23.76 5.46 16.18
N LEU A 177 22.57 4.99 15.78
CA LEU A 177 21.30 5.37 16.40
C LEU A 177 21.25 5.01 17.89
N LYS A 178 21.75 3.83 18.28
CA LYS A 178 21.88 3.43 19.67
C LYS A 178 22.79 4.37 20.44
N SER A 179 23.94 4.74 19.88
CA SER A 179 24.86 5.71 20.52
C SER A 179 24.27 7.11 20.67
N LYS A 180 23.30 7.48 19.83
CA LYS A 180 22.56 8.74 19.85
C LYS A 180 21.29 8.72 20.72
N GLY A 181 21.00 7.61 21.40
CA GLY A 181 19.92 7.52 22.40
C GLY A 181 18.69 6.72 21.98
N ALA A 182 18.65 6.14 20.80
CA ALA A 182 17.59 5.21 20.42
C ALA A 182 17.60 3.95 21.28
N LYS A 183 16.42 3.46 21.68
CA LYS A 183 16.24 2.32 22.59
C LYS A 183 15.45 1.20 21.96
N GLU A 184 14.46 1.52 21.15
CA GLU A 184 13.56 0.59 20.49
C GLU A 184 13.71 0.73 18.98
N PHE A 185 13.93 -0.38 18.30
CA PHE A 185 14.28 -0.40 16.88
C PHE A 185 13.27 -1.18 16.07
N GLY A 186 12.96 -0.64 14.89
CA GLY A 186 12.21 -1.34 13.86
C GLY A 186 13.05 -1.61 12.62
N ILE A 187 12.70 -2.68 11.91
CA ILE A 187 13.20 -2.94 10.56
C ILE A 187 12.02 -2.91 9.60
N HIS A 188 12.20 -2.26 8.49
CA HIS A 188 11.20 -2.09 7.43
C HIS A 188 11.79 -2.53 6.09
N ALA A 189 11.01 -3.14 5.21
CA ALA A 189 11.37 -3.32 3.81
C ALA A 189 10.13 -3.27 2.92
N PHE A 190 10.27 -2.62 1.77
CA PHE A 190 9.27 -2.59 0.72
C PHE A 190 9.92 -3.03 -0.59
N LEU A 191 9.64 -4.24 -1.04
CA LEU A 191 10.34 -4.88 -2.15
C LEU A 191 9.45 -5.15 -3.36
N ALA A 192 8.14 -5.03 -3.23
CA ALA A 192 7.21 -5.31 -4.31
C ALA A 192 5.92 -4.50 -4.20
N SER A 193 5.24 -4.34 -5.33
CA SER A 193 3.91 -3.74 -5.40
C SER A 193 2.99 -4.62 -6.25
N ASN A 194 1.76 -4.81 -5.79
CA ASN A 194 0.73 -5.61 -6.46
C ASN A 194 1.15 -7.06 -6.73
N THR A 195 1.69 -7.73 -5.73
CA THR A 195 2.08 -9.14 -5.84
C THR A 195 0.87 -10.04 -5.62
N VAL A 196 0.45 -10.74 -6.67
CA VAL A 196 -0.70 -11.65 -6.65
C VAL A 196 -0.23 -13.08 -6.40
N THR A 197 0.38 -13.30 -5.23
CA THR A 197 0.81 -14.62 -4.72
C THR A 197 0.80 -14.62 -3.20
N ASN A 198 0.42 -15.76 -2.61
CA ASN A 198 0.42 -15.92 -1.16
C ASN A 198 1.85 -16.09 -0.56
N ASP A 199 2.87 -16.25 -1.40
CA ASP A 199 4.23 -16.55 -0.95
C ASP A 199 5.06 -15.29 -0.65
N TYR A 200 4.65 -14.12 -1.13
CA TYR A 200 5.44 -12.90 -1.01
C TYR A 200 5.77 -12.53 0.44
N TYR A 201 4.76 -12.40 1.30
CA TYR A 201 5.00 -12.04 2.70
C TYR A 201 5.78 -13.10 3.48
N PRO A 202 5.50 -14.39 3.40
CA PRO A 202 6.33 -15.40 4.04
C PRO A 202 7.81 -15.35 3.60
N MET A 203 8.09 -15.11 2.32
CA MET A 203 9.45 -14.97 1.80
C MET A 203 10.13 -13.69 2.31
N LEU A 204 9.42 -12.55 2.28
CA LEU A 204 9.90 -11.29 2.83
C LEU A 204 10.15 -11.40 4.34
N ALA A 205 9.22 -11.99 5.07
CA ALA A 205 9.35 -12.24 6.49
C ALA A 205 10.61 -13.05 6.82
N LYS A 206 10.90 -14.11 6.06
CA LYS A 206 12.11 -14.90 6.27
C LYS A 206 13.38 -14.06 6.15
N VAL A 207 13.50 -13.26 5.11
CA VAL A 207 14.65 -12.37 4.90
C VAL A 207 14.78 -11.37 6.05
N LEU A 208 13.70 -10.71 6.43
CA LEU A 208 13.71 -9.69 7.50
C LEU A 208 13.96 -10.30 8.88
N PHE A 209 13.38 -11.46 9.18
CA PHE A 209 13.53 -12.11 10.48
C PHE A 209 14.96 -12.63 10.67
N GLU A 210 15.53 -13.26 9.67
CA GLU A 210 16.95 -13.69 9.70
C GLU A 210 17.89 -12.50 9.86
N GLN A 211 17.59 -11.39 9.19
CA GLN A 211 18.36 -10.16 9.32
C GLN A 211 18.21 -9.52 10.71
N ALA A 212 16.99 -9.51 11.26
CA ALA A 212 16.72 -9.00 12.61
C ALA A 212 17.50 -9.79 13.69
N VAL A 213 17.53 -11.12 13.59
CA VAL A 213 18.29 -11.96 14.52
C VAL A 213 19.78 -11.64 14.49
N LYS A 214 20.38 -11.53 13.30
CA LYS A 214 21.78 -11.14 13.15
C LYS A 214 22.04 -9.75 13.74
N LEU A 215 21.19 -8.80 13.41
CA LEU A 215 21.31 -7.41 13.81
C LEU A 215 21.24 -7.26 15.33
N GLN A 216 20.26 -7.87 15.99
CA GLN A 216 20.14 -7.87 17.45
C GLN A 216 21.37 -8.51 18.11
N LYS A 217 21.84 -9.64 17.58
CA LYS A 217 23.01 -10.35 18.10
C LYS A 217 24.30 -9.51 18.01
N GLU A 218 24.53 -8.86 16.88
CA GLU A 218 25.79 -8.15 16.61
C GLU A 218 25.82 -6.75 17.22
N THR A 219 24.68 -6.07 17.29
CA THR A 219 24.60 -4.67 17.77
C THR A 219 24.13 -4.57 19.22
N GLY A 220 23.53 -5.63 19.75
CA GLY A 220 22.91 -5.63 21.09
C GLY A 220 21.75 -4.64 21.19
N VAL A 221 21.11 -4.29 20.07
CA VAL A 221 19.87 -3.51 20.07
C VAL A 221 18.66 -4.41 20.37
N HIS A 222 17.57 -3.81 20.89
CA HIS A 222 16.30 -4.50 20.99
C HIS A 222 15.44 -4.19 19.76
N ILE A 223 15.08 -5.22 19.00
CA ILE A 223 14.14 -5.11 17.88
C ILE A 223 12.72 -5.21 18.44
N LYS A 224 11.99 -4.12 18.40
CA LYS A 224 10.62 -4.03 18.89
C LYS A 224 9.60 -4.49 17.87
N PHE A 225 9.82 -4.17 16.61
CA PHE A 225 8.90 -4.54 15.52
C PHE A 225 9.63 -4.78 14.20
N ILE A 226 8.98 -5.56 13.35
CA ILE A 226 9.38 -5.77 11.95
C ILE A 226 8.18 -5.41 11.08
N ASN A 227 8.40 -4.45 10.19
CA ASN A 227 7.38 -3.93 9.28
C ASN A 227 7.55 -4.56 7.90
N LEU A 228 6.59 -5.39 7.51
CA LEU A 228 6.54 -6.04 6.21
C LEU A 228 6.05 -5.11 5.10
N SER A 229 5.70 -3.86 5.45
CA SER A 229 5.18 -2.85 4.53
C SER A 229 3.93 -3.31 3.77
N GLY A 230 3.76 -2.84 2.54
CA GLY A 230 2.68 -3.24 1.64
C GLY A 230 3.10 -4.32 0.66
N GLY A 231 2.49 -4.29 -0.52
CA GLY A 231 2.88 -5.16 -1.63
C GLY A 231 1.89 -6.28 -1.96
N ILE A 232 1.02 -6.68 -1.03
CA ILE A 232 -0.06 -7.63 -1.33
C ILE A 232 -0.95 -7.03 -2.41
N GLY A 233 -1.05 -7.74 -3.52
CA GLY A 233 -1.81 -7.32 -4.69
C GLY A 233 -3.27 -7.75 -4.66
N ILE A 234 -3.98 -7.26 -5.66
CA ILE A 234 -5.37 -7.64 -5.95
C ILE A 234 -5.47 -8.09 -7.41
N PRO A 235 -6.41 -8.96 -7.75
CA PRO A 235 -6.65 -9.32 -9.15
C PRO A 235 -7.28 -8.14 -9.88
N TYR A 236 -6.61 -7.66 -10.94
CA TYR A 236 -7.17 -6.64 -11.84
C TYR A 236 -7.89 -7.27 -13.03
N THR A 237 -7.33 -8.34 -13.58
CA THR A 237 -7.92 -9.05 -14.70
C THR A 237 -8.83 -10.21 -14.23
N PRO A 238 -9.86 -10.61 -14.99
CA PRO A 238 -10.77 -11.67 -14.59
C PRO A 238 -10.13 -13.05 -14.42
N ASP A 239 -8.97 -13.29 -15.04
CA ASP A 239 -8.20 -14.53 -14.99
C ASP A 239 -7.28 -14.64 -13.77
N GLN A 240 -7.05 -13.54 -13.04
CA GLN A 240 -6.25 -13.55 -11.84
C GLN A 240 -7.05 -14.04 -10.63
N GLU A 241 -6.41 -14.87 -9.79
CA GLU A 241 -6.97 -15.31 -8.53
C GLU A 241 -6.59 -14.35 -7.39
N PRO A 242 -7.47 -14.07 -6.43
CA PRO A 242 -7.16 -13.22 -5.29
C PRO A 242 -6.18 -13.90 -4.34
N ASN A 243 -5.38 -13.11 -3.66
CA ASN A 243 -4.61 -13.57 -2.51
C ASN A 243 -5.54 -13.99 -1.37
N ASP A 244 -5.16 -15.04 -0.64
CA ASP A 244 -5.81 -15.45 0.60
C ASP A 244 -5.01 -14.94 1.80
N ILE A 245 -5.54 -13.94 2.48
CA ILE A 245 -4.86 -13.30 3.63
C ILE A 245 -4.65 -14.26 4.80
N ARG A 246 -5.50 -15.29 4.96
CA ARG A 246 -5.34 -16.30 6.01
C ARG A 246 -4.15 -17.21 5.72
N VAL A 247 -4.00 -17.61 4.46
CA VAL A 247 -2.83 -18.39 4.01
C VAL A 247 -1.55 -17.57 4.18
N ILE A 248 -1.59 -16.30 3.82
CA ILE A 248 -0.46 -15.37 4.01
C ILE A 248 -0.11 -15.24 5.49
N GLY A 249 -1.09 -14.97 6.36
CA GLY A 249 -0.88 -14.81 7.80
C GLY A 249 -0.30 -16.07 8.46
N GLU A 250 -0.80 -17.25 8.09
CA GLU A 250 -0.27 -18.53 8.57
C GLU A 250 1.16 -18.79 8.03
N GLY A 251 1.44 -18.40 6.79
CA GLY A 251 2.79 -18.47 6.22
C GLY A 251 3.79 -17.61 7.00
N VAL A 252 3.44 -16.38 7.33
CA VAL A 252 4.28 -15.48 8.14
C VAL A 252 4.45 -16.03 9.55
N ARG A 253 3.38 -16.55 10.16
CA ARG A 253 3.43 -17.19 11.49
C ARG A 253 4.45 -18.32 11.54
N ARG A 254 4.42 -19.24 10.57
CA ARG A 254 5.39 -20.35 10.52
C ARG A 254 6.83 -19.85 10.48
N VAL A 255 7.12 -18.85 9.66
CA VAL A 255 8.47 -18.27 9.60
C VAL A 255 8.83 -17.58 10.92
N TYR A 256 7.89 -16.92 11.57
CA TYR A 256 8.08 -16.30 12.89
C TYR A 256 8.47 -17.35 13.95
N GLU A 257 7.73 -18.45 14.01
CA GLU A 257 7.97 -19.57 14.92
C GLU A 257 9.28 -20.31 14.63
N GLU A 258 9.68 -20.36 13.37
CA GLU A 258 10.94 -21.00 12.95
C GLU A 258 12.18 -20.14 13.19
N VAL A 259 12.10 -18.82 13.07
CA VAL A 259 13.27 -17.92 13.06
C VAL A 259 13.35 -17.08 14.32
N LEU A 260 12.30 -16.35 14.69
CA LEU A 260 12.33 -15.38 15.79
C LEU A 260 12.18 -16.05 17.16
N VAL A 261 11.26 -16.98 17.31
CA VAL A 261 11.00 -17.63 18.62
C VAL A 261 12.26 -18.36 19.14
N PRO A 262 12.96 -19.20 18.35
CA PRO A 262 14.18 -19.86 18.81
C PRO A 262 15.33 -18.89 19.13
N ALA A 263 15.31 -17.69 18.55
CA ALA A 263 16.29 -16.62 18.81
C ALA A 263 15.96 -15.79 20.06
N GLY A 264 14.90 -16.13 20.79
CA GLY A 264 14.45 -15.37 21.95
C GLY A 264 13.77 -14.04 21.61
N MET A 265 13.26 -13.91 20.37
CA MET A 265 12.62 -12.71 19.83
C MET A 265 11.11 -12.91 19.60
N GLY A 266 10.48 -13.76 20.40
CA GLY A 266 9.05 -14.04 20.31
C GLY A 266 8.13 -12.90 20.78
N ASP A 267 8.69 -11.79 21.22
CA ASP A 267 7.99 -10.56 21.60
C ASP A 267 7.94 -9.50 20.48
N VAL A 268 8.60 -9.75 19.34
CA VAL A 268 8.66 -8.81 18.23
C VAL A 268 7.28 -8.64 17.59
N ALA A 269 6.83 -7.40 17.49
CA ALA A 269 5.58 -7.06 16.80
C ALA A 269 5.74 -7.11 15.29
N ILE A 270 4.69 -7.54 14.60
CA ILE A 270 4.61 -7.51 13.13
C ILE A 270 3.74 -6.35 12.70
N TYR A 271 4.29 -5.49 11.84
CA TYR A 271 3.57 -4.38 11.23
C TYR A 271 3.39 -4.61 9.73
N THR A 272 2.30 -4.07 9.21
CA THR A 272 2.00 -4.05 7.77
C THR A 272 1.57 -2.65 7.35
N GLU A 273 1.80 -2.30 6.07
CA GLU A 273 1.43 -1.01 5.47
C GLU A 273 0.63 -1.24 4.19
N LEU A 274 -0.49 -1.94 4.32
CA LEU A 274 -1.32 -2.29 3.19
C LEU A 274 -2.16 -1.08 2.74
N GLY A 275 -2.18 -0.83 1.44
CA GLY A 275 -3.03 0.19 0.84
C GLY A 275 -4.00 -0.43 -0.16
N ARG A 276 -3.46 -0.89 -1.28
CA ARG A 276 -4.23 -1.47 -2.39
C ARG A 276 -5.11 -2.64 -1.94
N PHE A 277 -4.57 -3.56 -1.17
CA PHE A 277 -5.30 -4.70 -0.63
C PHE A 277 -6.50 -4.27 0.23
N MET A 278 -6.36 -3.16 0.97
CA MET A 278 -7.40 -2.69 1.88
C MET A 278 -8.61 -2.10 1.15
N MET A 279 -8.38 -1.32 0.09
CA MET A 279 -9.41 -0.48 -0.55
C MET A 279 -9.71 -0.86 -2.00
N GLY A 280 -8.71 -1.37 -2.73
CA GLY A 280 -8.83 -1.56 -4.18
C GLY A 280 -9.97 -2.46 -4.64
N PRO A 281 -10.28 -3.59 -3.97
CA PRO A 281 -11.40 -4.45 -4.33
C PRO A 281 -12.78 -3.82 -4.06
N TYR A 282 -12.84 -2.79 -3.24
CA TYR A 282 -14.07 -2.22 -2.68
C TYR A 282 -14.32 -0.79 -3.16
N GLY A 283 -13.64 -0.35 -4.22
CA GLY A 283 -13.82 0.95 -4.83
C GLY A 283 -13.93 0.88 -6.34
N CYS A 284 -14.72 1.77 -6.93
CA CYS A 284 -14.77 1.94 -8.37
C CYS A 284 -14.92 3.41 -8.75
N LEU A 285 -14.45 3.78 -9.94
CA LEU A 285 -14.75 5.04 -10.58
C LEU A 285 -16.06 4.89 -11.37
N VAL A 286 -17.03 5.73 -11.06
CA VAL A 286 -18.29 5.85 -11.81
C VAL A 286 -18.20 7.03 -12.74
N THR A 287 -18.49 6.81 -14.01
CA THR A 287 -18.41 7.82 -15.07
C THR A 287 -19.50 7.61 -16.11
N THR A 288 -19.88 8.66 -16.79
CA THR A 288 -20.88 8.64 -17.85
C THR A 288 -20.21 8.71 -19.22
N ALA A 289 -20.62 7.82 -20.12
CA ALA A 289 -20.27 7.92 -21.53
C ALA A 289 -21.01 9.11 -22.15
N ILE A 290 -20.26 10.11 -22.61
CA ILE A 290 -20.81 11.38 -23.12
C ILE A 290 -20.64 11.55 -24.62
N HIS A 291 -19.66 10.85 -25.21
CA HIS A 291 -19.39 10.91 -26.65
C HIS A 291 -19.03 9.55 -27.22
N GLU A 292 -19.45 9.34 -28.45
CA GLU A 292 -18.97 8.28 -29.32
C GLU A 292 -18.29 8.91 -30.54
N LYS A 293 -17.08 8.47 -30.87
CA LYS A 293 -16.32 8.99 -32.02
C LYS A 293 -15.88 7.85 -32.93
N HIS A 294 -16.09 8.03 -34.21
CA HIS A 294 -15.74 7.10 -35.27
C HIS A 294 -14.68 7.75 -36.20
N THR A 295 -13.43 7.35 -36.03
CA THR A 295 -12.32 7.86 -36.87
C THR A 295 -11.55 6.67 -37.45
N HIS A 296 -10.24 6.59 -37.25
CA HIS A 296 -9.44 5.39 -37.56
C HIS A 296 -9.64 4.27 -36.52
N LYS A 297 -10.22 4.60 -35.38
CA LYS A 297 -10.64 3.69 -34.29
C LYS A 297 -12.03 4.14 -33.79
N GLU A 298 -12.63 3.27 -33.03
CA GLU A 298 -13.87 3.54 -32.31
C GLU A 298 -13.55 4.01 -30.88
N TYR A 299 -14.15 5.12 -30.45
CA TYR A 299 -13.90 5.70 -29.14
C TYR A 299 -15.19 5.90 -28.37
N ILE A 300 -15.12 5.63 -27.07
CA ILE A 300 -16.10 6.10 -26.08
C ILE A 300 -15.43 7.16 -25.22
N GLY A 301 -15.92 8.39 -25.30
CA GLY A 301 -15.50 9.49 -24.42
C GLY A 301 -16.35 9.53 -23.17
N VAL A 302 -15.70 9.58 -22.00
CA VAL A 302 -16.36 9.68 -20.69
C VAL A 302 -16.12 11.04 -20.05
N ASP A 303 -16.92 11.42 -19.07
CA ASP A 303 -16.79 12.68 -18.32
C ASP A 303 -15.68 12.65 -17.25
N ALA A 304 -15.13 11.48 -16.90
CA ALA A 304 -13.93 11.35 -16.09
C ALA A 304 -12.66 11.60 -16.90
N CYS A 305 -11.52 11.70 -16.21
CA CYS A 305 -10.20 11.87 -16.83
C CYS A 305 -9.09 11.12 -16.08
N ALA A 306 -7.87 11.15 -16.59
CA ALA A 306 -6.72 10.46 -16.00
C ALA A 306 -6.40 10.93 -14.57
N VAL A 307 -6.83 12.14 -14.15
CA VAL A 307 -6.68 12.60 -12.77
C VAL A 307 -7.54 11.78 -11.80
N ASP A 308 -8.69 11.29 -12.26
CA ASP A 308 -9.58 10.46 -11.46
C ASP A 308 -9.08 9.02 -11.32
N LEU A 309 -8.33 8.52 -12.32
CA LEU A 309 -7.72 7.17 -12.31
C LEU A 309 -6.46 7.15 -13.18
N MET A 310 -5.32 7.47 -12.58
CA MET A 310 -4.05 7.69 -13.29
C MET A 310 -3.41 6.42 -13.88
N ARG A 311 -3.58 5.26 -13.25
CA ARG A 311 -2.83 4.05 -13.57
C ARG A 311 -2.94 3.59 -15.04
N PRO A 312 -4.09 3.62 -15.71
CA PRO A 312 -4.16 3.29 -17.12
C PRO A 312 -3.29 4.20 -17.99
N ALA A 313 -3.35 5.52 -17.79
CA ALA A 313 -2.59 6.49 -18.57
C ALA A 313 -1.08 6.43 -18.29
N MET A 314 -0.67 6.24 -17.02
CA MET A 314 0.74 6.26 -16.63
C MET A 314 1.47 4.94 -16.88
N TYR A 315 0.78 3.81 -16.70
CA TYR A 315 1.41 2.48 -16.69
C TYR A 315 0.81 1.52 -17.72
N GLY A 316 -0.19 1.93 -18.50
CA GLY A 316 -0.96 1.00 -19.33
C GLY A 316 -1.70 -0.07 -18.51
N ALA A 317 -1.99 0.22 -17.24
CA ALA A 317 -2.54 -0.75 -16.32
C ALA A 317 -3.98 -1.10 -16.67
N TYR A 318 -4.29 -2.40 -16.62
CA TYR A 318 -5.66 -2.86 -16.81
C TYR A 318 -6.53 -2.49 -15.61
N HIS A 319 -7.69 -1.89 -15.90
CA HIS A 319 -8.83 -1.81 -14.99
C HIS A 319 -10.06 -2.38 -15.70
N HIS A 320 -10.83 -3.18 -14.99
CA HIS A 320 -12.05 -3.75 -15.54
C HIS A 320 -13.10 -2.65 -15.74
N ILE A 321 -13.81 -2.71 -16.86
CA ILE A 321 -14.89 -1.79 -17.18
C ILE A 321 -16.19 -2.59 -17.28
N THR A 322 -17.18 -2.22 -16.49
CA THR A 322 -18.55 -2.73 -16.58
C THR A 322 -19.44 -1.65 -17.17
N VAL A 323 -20.15 -1.98 -18.24
CA VAL A 323 -21.16 -1.09 -18.81
C VAL A 323 -22.49 -1.42 -18.13
N MET A 324 -22.87 -0.58 -17.15
CA MET A 324 -24.05 -0.81 -16.32
C MET A 324 -25.33 -0.82 -17.14
N GLY A 325 -26.11 -1.87 -16.95
CA GLY A 325 -27.32 -2.16 -17.76
C GLY A 325 -27.07 -2.92 -19.06
N LYS A 326 -25.81 -3.28 -19.33
CA LYS A 326 -25.40 -4.14 -20.47
C LYS A 326 -24.49 -5.29 -20.01
N GLU A 327 -24.59 -5.71 -18.75
CA GLU A 327 -23.71 -6.69 -18.13
C GLU A 327 -23.75 -8.05 -18.84
N ASP A 328 -24.92 -8.44 -19.34
CA ASP A 328 -25.14 -9.69 -20.07
C ASP A 328 -25.01 -9.55 -21.60
N ALA A 329 -24.71 -8.35 -22.10
CA ALA A 329 -24.58 -8.10 -23.53
C ALA A 329 -23.24 -8.64 -24.07
N PRO A 330 -23.17 -9.06 -25.35
CA PRO A 330 -21.90 -9.51 -25.93
C PRO A 330 -20.83 -8.40 -25.91
N HIS A 331 -19.63 -8.74 -25.45
CA HIS A 331 -18.45 -7.89 -25.58
C HIS A 331 -17.78 -8.09 -26.94
N ASP A 332 -18.45 -7.65 -28.00
CA ASP A 332 -18.08 -7.91 -29.38
C ASP A 332 -17.62 -6.68 -30.17
N HIS A 333 -17.58 -5.52 -29.50
CA HIS A 333 -17.16 -4.28 -30.12
C HIS A 333 -15.89 -3.70 -29.46
N LYS A 334 -14.94 -3.29 -30.31
CA LYS A 334 -13.63 -2.83 -29.84
C LYS A 334 -13.61 -1.30 -29.72
N TYR A 335 -13.36 -0.80 -28.50
CA TYR A 335 -13.26 0.64 -28.22
C TYR A 335 -11.94 1.02 -27.52
N ASP A 336 -11.46 2.23 -27.81
CA ASP A 336 -10.63 2.98 -26.86
C ASP A 336 -11.58 3.79 -25.96
N VAL A 337 -11.43 3.68 -24.65
CA VAL A 337 -12.19 4.49 -23.68
C VAL A 337 -11.33 5.66 -23.25
N THR A 338 -11.79 6.88 -23.54
CA THR A 338 -11.00 8.12 -23.39
C THR A 338 -11.62 9.07 -22.38
N GLY A 339 -10.77 9.76 -21.62
CA GLY A 339 -11.19 10.82 -20.71
C GLY A 339 -11.42 12.17 -21.39
N SER A 340 -11.74 13.15 -20.58
CA SER A 340 -12.15 14.50 -20.99
C SER A 340 -11.01 15.50 -21.18
N LEU A 341 -9.74 15.13 -20.86
CA LEU A 341 -8.59 16.01 -21.04
C LEU A 341 -8.17 16.12 -22.51
N CYS A 342 -7.63 17.29 -22.88
CA CYS A 342 -6.95 17.47 -24.17
C CYS A 342 -5.52 16.90 -24.11
N GLU A 343 -5.41 15.61 -23.79
CA GLU A 343 -4.16 14.84 -23.68
C GLU A 343 -4.37 13.46 -24.33
N ASN A 344 -3.53 13.11 -25.29
CA ASN A 344 -3.70 11.86 -26.06
C ASN A 344 -3.62 10.60 -25.19
N ASN A 345 -2.89 10.64 -24.07
CA ASN A 345 -2.76 9.52 -23.15
C ASN A 345 -3.87 9.46 -22.09
N ASP A 346 -4.84 10.38 -22.10
CA ASP A 346 -6.00 10.33 -21.24
C ASP A 346 -6.95 9.22 -21.71
N LYS A 347 -6.54 7.98 -21.44
CA LYS A 347 -7.24 6.75 -21.83
C LYS A 347 -7.35 5.79 -20.66
N PHE A 348 -8.56 5.34 -20.41
CA PHE A 348 -8.85 4.30 -19.43
C PHE A 348 -8.66 2.89 -19.98
N ALA A 349 -8.82 2.72 -21.29
CA ALA A 349 -8.59 1.46 -21.98
C ALA A 349 -8.27 1.69 -23.46
N ILE A 350 -7.49 0.77 -24.03
CA ILE A 350 -7.13 0.74 -25.45
C ILE A 350 -7.55 -0.63 -25.98
N ASP A 351 -8.17 -0.63 -27.18
CA ASP A 351 -8.64 -1.84 -27.86
C ASP A 351 -9.47 -2.79 -26.95
N ARG A 352 -10.29 -2.20 -26.08
CA ARG A 352 -11.12 -2.94 -25.11
C ARG A 352 -12.37 -3.49 -25.79
N MET A 353 -12.62 -4.79 -25.63
CA MET A 353 -13.88 -5.42 -26.05
C MET A 353 -14.96 -5.08 -25.01
N LEU A 354 -16.00 -4.40 -25.48
CA LEU A 354 -17.16 -3.95 -24.69
C LEU A 354 -18.46 -4.22 -25.45
N PRO A 355 -19.62 -4.17 -24.78
CA PRO A 355 -20.90 -4.13 -25.47
C PRO A 355 -20.99 -2.93 -26.41
N LYS A 356 -21.58 -3.13 -27.57
CA LYS A 356 -21.84 -2.06 -28.51
C LYS A 356 -22.73 -0.99 -27.88
N ASN A 357 -22.38 0.27 -28.15
CA ASN A 357 -23.14 1.42 -27.62
C ASN A 357 -24.53 1.53 -28.27
#